data_43721e3a49dcb38d17a14297d2f1cd51
#
_entry.id   43721e3a49dcb38d17a14297d2f1cd51
#
_cell.length_a   1.000
_cell.length_b   1.000
_cell.length_c   1.000
_cell.angle_alpha   90.00
_cell.angle_beta   90.00
_cell.angle_gamma   90.00
#
_symmetry.space_group_name_H-M   'P 1'
#
loop_
_entity.id
_entity.type
_entity.pdbx_description
1 polymer ?
#
loop_
_entity_poly.entity_id
_entity_poly.type
_entity_poly.pdbx_seq_one_letter_code
_entity_poly.pdbx_strand_id
1 'polypeptide(L)'
;MNVTRRSFILLASAMGLVADLPGTHAWAASKVRIGVLKFGTVSWELDTLKHHGFDMASGTELDIAYFAGEDATNVALQAGEIDVIVSDWLWVSRLRSEGEDLTLSPYSTAVGAIMVRQDSPILTIADLKGRKIGVAGGPLDKSWLLIQALARRDHGVDLATINDIVFGAPPLLQEKALQGELDAVLNFWHFCARLEANGFRRLVGAEDAAMRLGASGPVSALGYVFRDRWADRNPAAAKGLVKASAQAKDLLASSDEEWLRLAPLIRAEGKELETLRDRYREGIPRRPVAEEEADAARLYRVLAEIGGERLVGSAPEMAPGTFWRGLANDG
;
A
#
# COMPACT_ATOMS: atom_id res chain seq x y z
N MET A 1 45.15 52.77 -53.53
CA MET A 1 44.72 53.34 -52.23
C MET A 1 45.16 52.38 -51.16
N ASN A 2 46.21 52.78 -50.41
CA ASN A 2 46.81 51.93 -49.38
C ASN A 2 45.99 52.02 -48.06
N VAL A 3 45.47 50.95 -47.63
CA VAL A 3 44.84 50.83 -46.28
C VAL A 3 45.92 50.41 -45.32
N THR A 4 46.29 51.34 -44.43
CA THR A 4 47.38 51.17 -43.47
C THR A 4 46.95 50.26 -42.26
N ARG A 5 47.94 49.49 -41.81
CA ARG A 5 47.87 48.49 -40.70
C ARG A 5 47.52 49.04 -39.32
N ARG A 6 46.94 50.22 -39.16
CA ARG A 6 46.64 50.87 -37.87
C ARG A 6 45.20 50.85 -37.44
N SER A 7 44.29 50.33 -38.27
CA SER A 7 42.83 50.25 -37.91
C SER A 7 42.38 48.93 -37.38
N PHE A 8 43.25 47.98 -37.01
CA PHE A 8 42.93 46.62 -36.59
C PHE A 8 43.15 46.36 -35.07
N ILE A 9 43.48 47.35 -34.26
CA ILE A 9 43.85 47.17 -32.84
C ILE A 9 42.82 47.76 -31.86
N LEU A 10 41.70 48.28 -32.34
CA LEU A 10 40.68 48.88 -31.45
C LEU A 10 39.30 48.11 -31.37
N LEU A 11 39.27 46.86 -31.83
CA LEU A 11 38.05 46.03 -31.75
C LEU A 11 38.24 44.72 -30.94
N ALA A 12 39.25 44.63 -30.10
CA ALA A 12 39.56 43.41 -29.30
C ALA A 12 39.47 43.61 -27.78
N SER A 13 38.68 44.57 -27.29
CA SER A 13 38.56 44.80 -25.83
C SER A 13 37.11 44.89 -25.32
N ALA A 14 36.13 44.24 -25.99
CA ALA A 14 34.74 44.15 -25.51
C ALA A 14 34.25 42.71 -25.46
N MET A 15 35.12 41.75 -25.10
CA MET A 15 34.77 40.36 -24.89
C MET A 15 35.32 39.93 -23.53
N GLY A 16 34.56 40.13 -22.48
CA GLY A 16 35.04 39.71 -21.17
C GLY A 16 34.16 40.10 -19.99
N LEU A 17 32.84 39.95 -20.13
CA LEU A 17 31.95 39.84 -19.00
C LEU A 17 30.76 38.95 -19.41
N VAL A 18 31.04 37.68 -19.66
CA VAL A 18 30.04 36.66 -19.49
C VAL A 18 29.91 36.52 -17.98
N ALA A 19 28.93 37.22 -17.40
CA ALA A 19 28.51 36.93 -16.06
C ALA A 19 28.20 35.43 -16.01
N ASP A 20 28.91 34.68 -15.16
CA ASP A 20 28.53 33.38 -14.72
C ASP A 20 27.16 33.55 -14.05
N LEU A 21 26.10 33.42 -14.85
CA LEU A 21 24.79 33.12 -14.31
C LEU A 21 24.97 31.77 -13.60
N PRO A 22 24.67 31.68 -12.28
CA PRO A 22 24.70 30.41 -11.61
C PRO A 22 23.76 29.49 -12.41
N GLY A 23 24.37 28.52 -13.11
CA GLY A 23 23.62 27.51 -13.83
C GLY A 23 22.67 26.91 -12.81
N THR A 24 21.38 27.10 -13.02
CA THR A 24 20.37 26.27 -12.37
C THR A 24 20.70 24.85 -12.84
N HIS A 25 21.49 24.13 -12.04
CA HIS A 25 21.60 22.69 -12.19
C HIS A 25 20.18 22.18 -11.97
N ALA A 26 19.41 22.07 -13.05
CA ALA A 26 18.22 21.24 -13.03
C ALA A 26 18.76 19.83 -12.68
N TRP A 27 18.63 19.47 -11.42
CA TRP A 27 18.91 18.10 -10.99
C TRP A 27 17.98 17.22 -11.81
N ALA A 28 18.58 16.40 -12.67
CA ALA A 28 17.80 15.43 -13.41
C ALA A 28 17.04 14.58 -12.38
N ALA A 29 15.71 14.52 -12.51
CA ALA A 29 14.90 13.72 -11.62
C ALA A 29 15.41 12.27 -11.62
N SER A 30 15.53 11.69 -10.45
CA SER A 30 15.97 10.31 -10.29
C SER A 30 14.87 9.37 -10.77
N LYS A 31 15.16 8.54 -11.78
CA LYS A 31 14.19 7.55 -12.27
C LYS A 31 13.99 6.43 -11.27
N VAL A 32 12.73 6.11 -10.96
CA VAL A 32 12.32 5.00 -10.08
C VAL A 32 11.35 4.10 -10.84
N ARG A 33 11.73 2.84 -11.05
CA ARG A 33 10.90 1.82 -11.69
C ARG A 33 10.02 1.18 -10.63
N ILE A 34 8.71 1.39 -10.72
CA ILE A 34 7.73 0.84 -9.76
C ILE A 34 6.84 -0.19 -10.42
N GLY A 35 6.78 -1.40 -9.84
CA GLY A 35 5.89 -2.47 -10.26
C GLY A 35 4.63 -2.52 -9.41
N VAL A 36 3.46 -2.47 -10.06
CA VAL A 36 2.16 -2.50 -9.38
C VAL A 36 1.20 -3.45 -10.08
N LEU A 37 0.16 -3.88 -9.35
CA LEU A 37 -0.88 -4.72 -9.92
C LEU A 37 -1.79 -3.92 -10.83
N LYS A 38 -2.13 -4.48 -11.99
CA LYS A 38 -3.00 -3.85 -12.98
C LYS A 38 -4.39 -3.44 -12.44
N PHE A 39 -4.86 -4.12 -11.40
CA PHE A 39 -6.18 -3.90 -10.77
C PHE A 39 -6.07 -3.52 -9.28
N GLY A 40 -4.89 -3.12 -8.81
CA GLY A 40 -4.65 -2.69 -7.44
C GLY A 40 -5.06 -1.24 -7.21
N THR A 41 -5.48 -0.93 -5.98
CA THR A 41 -5.92 0.42 -5.59
C THR A 41 -4.78 1.44 -5.53
N VAL A 42 -3.53 0.98 -5.49
CA VAL A 42 -2.35 1.85 -5.58
C VAL A 42 -2.31 2.64 -6.90
N SER A 43 -2.93 2.12 -7.97
CA SER A 43 -3.03 2.81 -9.25
C SER A 43 -3.77 4.15 -9.16
N TRP A 44 -4.69 4.32 -8.21
CA TRP A 44 -5.42 5.58 -7.98
C TRP A 44 -4.48 6.68 -7.46
N GLU A 45 -3.64 6.34 -6.48
CA GLU A 45 -2.64 7.26 -5.97
C GLU A 45 -1.56 7.59 -7.01
N LEU A 46 -1.07 6.57 -7.72
CA LEU A 46 -0.05 6.78 -8.75
C LEU A 46 -0.57 7.60 -9.94
N ASP A 47 -1.83 7.43 -10.32
CA ASP A 47 -2.47 8.26 -11.33
C ASP A 47 -2.58 9.72 -10.86
N THR A 48 -3.06 9.97 -9.63
CA THR A 48 -3.09 11.29 -9.01
C THR A 48 -1.69 11.92 -8.97
N LEU A 49 -0.70 11.17 -8.51
CA LEU A 49 0.68 11.60 -8.39
C LEU A 49 1.26 12.02 -9.75
N LYS A 50 1.05 11.22 -10.79
CA LYS A 50 1.51 11.51 -12.16
C LYS A 50 0.75 12.66 -12.78
N HIS A 51 -0.58 12.71 -12.60
CA HIS A 51 -1.43 13.77 -13.17
C HIS A 51 -1.05 15.16 -12.65
N HIS A 52 -0.73 15.26 -11.36
CA HIS A 52 -0.34 16.52 -10.73
C HIS A 52 1.18 16.77 -10.72
N GLY A 53 1.98 15.86 -11.26
CA GLY A 53 3.43 16.01 -11.38
C GLY A 53 4.16 15.99 -10.02
N PHE A 54 3.58 15.36 -9.01
CA PHE A 54 4.17 15.30 -7.66
C PHE A 54 5.48 14.53 -7.62
N ASP A 55 5.67 13.55 -8.51
CA ASP A 55 6.92 12.84 -8.67
C ASP A 55 8.04 13.79 -9.09
N MET A 56 7.84 14.54 -10.18
CA MET A 56 8.82 15.50 -10.70
C MET A 56 9.11 16.62 -9.70
N ALA A 57 8.06 17.14 -9.03
CA ALA A 57 8.19 18.14 -7.98
C ALA A 57 8.97 17.64 -6.74
N SER A 58 8.99 16.33 -6.53
CA SER A 58 9.77 15.66 -5.47
C SER A 58 11.15 15.19 -5.91
N GLY A 59 11.59 15.56 -7.14
CA GLY A 59 12.88 15.19 -7.69
C GLY A 59 12.98 13.73 -8.16
N THR A 60 11.83 13.08 -8.41
CA THR A 60 11.75 11.66 -8.77
C THR A 60 10.85 11.50 -9.99
N GLU A 61 11.31 10.77 -11.01
CA GLU A 61 10.48 10.39 -12.16
C GLU A 61 10.03 8.93 -11.99
N LEU A 62 8.72 8.72 -11.82
CA LEU A 62 8.17 7.36 -11.71
C LEU A 62 7.93 6.73 -13.07
N ASP A 63 8.52 5.55 -13.28
CA ASP A 63 8.28 4.65 -14.41
C ASP A 63 7.44 3.47 -13.91
N ILE A 64 6.15 3.46 -14.25
CA ILE A 64 5.17 2.54 -13.69
C ILE A 64 4.97 1.35 -14.61
N ALA A 65 5.31 0.15 -14.12
CA ALA A 65 5.07 -1.12 -14.80
C ALA A 65 3.89 -1.88 -14.16
N TYR A 66 2.97 -2.37 -14.99
CA TYR A 66 1.77 -3.08 -14.55
C TYR A 66 1.92 -4.59 -14.71
N PHE A 67 1.69 -5.32 -13.63
CA PHE A 67 1.80 -6.77 -13.55
C PHE A 67 0.44 -7.43 -13.31
N ALA A 68 0.35 -8.72 -13.68
CA ALA A 68 -0.88 -9.48 -13.52
C ALA A 68 -1.14 -9.95 -12.08
N GLY A 69 -0.09 -10.13 -11.28
CA GLY A 69 -0.19 -10.62 -9.91
C GLY A 69 1.08 -10.34 -9.09
N GLU A 70 0.98 -10.58 -7.78
CA GLU A 70 2.06 -10.32 -6.81
C GLU A 70 3.32 -11.14 -7.09
N ASP A 71 3.19 -12.40 -7.48
CA ASP A 71 4.35 -13.24 -7.81
C ASP A 71 5.21 -12.63 -8.92
N ALA A 72 4.57 -12.02 -9.92
CA ALA A 72 5.28 -11.38 -11.02
C ALA A 72 6.01 -10.11 -10.57
N THR A 73 5.42 -9.30 -9.67
CA THR A 73 6.11 -8.12 -9.10
C THR A 73 7.27 -8.55 -8.22
N ASN A 74 7.09 -9.59 -7.41
CA ASN A 74 8.13 -10.13 -6.53
C ASN A 74 9.34 -10.64 -7.33
N VAL A 75 9.11 -11.38 -8.41
CA VAL A 75 10.17 -11.87 -9.31
C VAL A 75 10.91 -10.69 -9.96
N ALA A 76 10.18 -9.70 -10.47
CA ALA A 76 10.78 -8.53 -11.13
C ALA A 76 11.65 -7.68 -10.15
N LEU A 77 11.21 -7.53 -8.88
CA LEU A 77 12.01 -6.88 -7.84
C LEU A 77 13.28 -7.68 -7.50
N GLN A 78 13.15 -9.00 -7.36
CA GLN A 78 14.29 -9.87 -7.06
C GLN A 78 15.29 -9.91 -8.22
N ALA A 79 14.82 -9.89 -9.45
CA ALA A 79 15.65 -9.80 -10.66
C ALA A 79 16.30 -8.42 -10.86
N GLY A 80 15.88 -7.38 -10.13
CA GLY A 80 16.35 -6.01 -10.29
C GLY A 80 15.80 -5.32 -11.55
N GLU A 81 14.74 -5.84 -12.15
CA GLU A 81 14.04 -5.22 -13.28
C GLU A 81 13.26 -3.98 -12.85
N ILE A 82 12.75 -3.99 -11.63
CA ILE A 82 12.07 -2.86 -10.96
C ILE A 82 12.74 -2.57 -9.62
N ASP A 83 12.59 -1.34 -9.13
CA ASP A 83 13.23 -0.84 -7.92
C ASP A 83 12.28 -0.93 -6.71
N VAL A 84 10.98 -0.77 -6.96
CA VAL A 84 9.93 -0.68 -5.92
C VAL A 84 8.71 -1.52 -6.33
N ILE A 85 8.11 -2.21 -5.38
CA ILE A 85 6.79 -2.83 -5.50
C ILE A 85 5.88 -2.39 -4.36
N VAL A 86 4.61 -2.79 -4.40
CA VAL A 86 3.70 -2.71 -3.25
C VAL A 86 3.48 -4.12 -2.73
N SER A 87 3.82 -4.34 -1.47
CA SER A 87 3.66 -5.63 -0.79
C SER A 87 3.46 -5.43 0.71
N ASP A 88 3.38 -6.51 1.48
CA ASP A 88 3.13 -6.49 2.91
C ASP A 88 4.40 -6.72 3.76
N TRP A 89 4.35 -6.24 5.02
CA TRP A 89 5.47 -6.33 5.94
C TRP A 89 5.76 -7.76 6.43
N LEU A 90 4.80 -8.69 6.40
CA LEU A 90 5.05 -10.11 6.72
C LEU A 90 5.96 -10.75 5.67
N TRP A 91 5.65 -10.53 4.39
CA TRP A 91 6.49 -10.99 3.29
C TRP A 91 7.90 -10.39 3.38
N VAL A 92 8.00 -9.08 3.63
CA VAL A 92 9.30 -8.41 3.83
C VAL A 92 10.06 -9.02 4.99
N SER A 93 9.41 -9.17 6.15
CA SER A 93 10.05 -9.75 7.34
C SER A 93 10.55 -11.18 7.09
N ARG A 94 9.74 -12.00 6.44
CA ARG A 94 10.14 -13.37 6.09
C ARG A 94 11.39 -13.40 5.21
N LEU A 95 11.41 -12.62 4.13
CA LEU A 95 12.60 -12.59 3.26
C LEU A 95 13.82 -11.97 3.93
N ARG A 96 13.64 -11.00 4.84
CA ARG A 96 14.75 -10.50 5.66
C ARG A 96 15.32 -11.57 6.56
N SER A 97 14.49 -12.42 7.14
CA SER A 97 14.98 -13.57 7.96
C SER A 97 15.73 -14.61 7.13
N GLU A 98 15.52 -14.63 5.82
CA GLU A 98 16.23 -15.47 4.84
C GLU A 98 17.49 -14.78 4.26
N GLY A 99 17.79 -13.55 4.71
CA GLY A 99 18.99 -12.79 4.33
C GLY A 99 18.80 -11.75 3.23
N GLU A 100 17.57 -11.52 2.77
CA GLU A 100 17.29 -10.44 1.81
C GLU A 100 17.27 -9.06 2.50
N ASP A 101 17.68 -8.03 1.79
CA ASP A 101 17.77 -6.64 2.29
C ASP A 101 16.53 -5.78 1.95
N LEU A 102 15.34 -6.39 1.98
CA LEU A 102 14.09 -5.68 1.68
C LEU A 102 13.63 -4.85 2.88
N THR A 103 13.02 -3.70 2.62
CA THR A 103 12.39 -2.84 3.62
C THR A 103 11.09 -2.26 3.09
N LEU A 104 10.22 -1.76 3.96
CA LEU A 104 8.89 -1.28 3.63
C LEU A 104 8.67 0.14 4.17
N SER A 105 8.25 1.05 3.27
CA SER A 105 7.68 2.35 3.67
C SER A 105 6.16 2.25 3.69
N PRO A 106 5.47 2.60 4.79
CA PRO A 106 4.01 2.50 4.91
C PRO A 106 3.25 3.15 3.76
N TYR A 107 2.27 2.41 3.21
CA TYR A 107 1.41 2.88 2.12
C TYR A 107 -0.06 3.01 2.56
N SER A 108 -0.63 1.96 3.17
CA SER A 108 -2.07 1.91 3.50
C SER A 108 -2.36 1.03 4.70
N THR A 109 -3.18 1.56 5.62
CA THR A 109 -3.74 0.80 6.74
C THR A 109 -5.05 0.11 6.38
N ALA A 110 -5.61 0.37 5.18
CA ALA A 110 -6.87 -0.21 4.75
C ALA A 110 -6.77 -1.73 4.60
N VAL A 111 -7.56 -2.44 5.38
CA VAL A 111 -7.62 -3.90 5.43
C VAL A 111 -9.03 -4.43 5.23
N GLY A 112 -9.17 -5.74 5.02
CA GLY A 112 -10.45 -6.42 4.83
C GLY A 112 -11.32 -6.47 6.09
N ALA A 113 -12.58 -6.85 5.86
CA ALA A 113 -13.56 -7.05 6.93
C ALA A 113 -14.47 -8.24 6.60
N ILE A 114 -15.06 -8.87 7.60
CA ILE A 114 -16.22 -9.73 7.41
C ILE A 114 -17.44 -8.85 7.22
N MET A 115 -18.06 -9.01 6.06
CA MET A 115 -19.27 -8.31 5.64
C MET A 115 -20.48 -9.23 5.77
N VAL A 116 -21.58 -8.69 6.21
CA VAL A 116 -22.90 -9.35 6.23
C VAL A 116 -23.95 -8.41 5.66
N ARG A 117 -25.06 -8.92 5.16
CA ARG A 117 -26.15 -8.06 4.71
C ARG A 117 -26.65 -7.16 5.84
N GLN A 118 -27.14 -5.98 5.50
CA GLN A 118 -27.61 -5.00 6.49
C GLN A 118 -28.74 -5.56 7.38
N ASP A 119 -29.60 -6.40 6.81
CA ASP A 119 -30.74 -7.06 7.46
C ASP A 119 -30.39 -8.44 8.06
N SER A 120 -29.13 -8.85 8.01
CA SER A 120 -28.69 -10.15 8.56
C SER A 120 -28.85 -10.21 10.08
N PRO A 121 -29.31 -11.35 10.64
CA PRO A 121 -29.36 -11.57 12.08
C PRO A 121 -27.98 -11.82 12.72
N ILE A 122 -26.91 -11.91 11.92
CA ILE A 122 -25.54 -12.10 12.41
C ILE A 122 -25.03 -10.76 12.94
N LEU A 123 -24.97 -10.59 14.26
CA LEU A 123 -24.57 -9.33 14.92
C LEU A 123 -23.16 -9.39 15.53
N THR A 124 -22.67 -10.58 15.82
CA THR A 124 -21.36 -10.81 16.45
C THR A 124 -20.61 -11.94 15.76
N ILE A 125 -19.30 -12.08 16.06
CA ILE A 125 -18.48 -13.20 15.57
C ILE A 125 -19.07 -14.56 16.00
N ALA A 126 -19.69 -14.64 17.19
CA ALA A 126 -20.29 -15.87 17.69
C ALA A 126 -21.49 -16.35 16.85
N ASP A 127 -22.22 -15.41 16.21
CA ASP A 127 -23.36 -15.72 15.35
C ASP A 127 -22.96 -16.31 14.00
N LEU A 128 -21.66 -16.30 13.69
CA LEU A 128 -21.11 -16.93 12.48
C LEU A 128 -21.15 -18.46 12.54
N LYS A 129 -21.38 -19.07 13.73
CA LYS A 129 -21.37 -20.53 13.88
C LYS A 129 -22.36 -21.22 12.92
N GLY A 130 -21.85 -22.19 12.16
CA GLY A 130 -22.62 -22.96 11.18
C GLY A 130 -22.99 -22.21 9.92
N ARG A 131 -22.36 -21.04 9.67
CA ARG A 131 -22.62 -20.22 8.50
C ARG A 131 -21.69 -20.55 7.33
N LYS A 132 -22.14 -20.21 6.13
CA LYS A 132 -21.32 -20.29 4.93
C LYS A 132 -20.59 -18.97 4.73
N ILE A 133 -19.25 -19.02 4.83
CA ILE A 133 -18.41 -17.83 4.82
C ILE A 133 -17.47 -17.86 3.62
N GLY A 134 -17.56 -16.84 2.75
CA GLY A 134 -16.56 -16.61 1.70
C GLY A 134 -15.30 -15.96 2.30
N VAL A 135 -14.11 -16.41 1.89
CA VAL A 135 -12.83 -15.84 2.35
C VAL A 135 -11.93 -15.56 1.15
N ALA A 136 -11.66 -14.29 0.88
CA ALA A 136 -10.71 -13.84 -0.13
C ALA A 136 -9.27 -14.04 0.34
N GLY A 137 -8.33 -14.26 -0.57
CA GLY A 137 -6.90 -14.41 -0.27
C GLY A 137 -6.47 -15.80 0.23
N GLY A 138 -7.43 -16.68 0.52
CA GLY A 138 -7.14 -18.07 0.91
C GLY A 138 -6.89 -18.28 2.41
N PRO A 139 -6.48 -19.52 2.81
CA PRO A 139 -6.38 -19.91 4.22
C PRO A 139 -5.33 -19.13 5.02
N LEU A 140 -4.35 -18.55 4.36
CA LEU A 140 -3.27 -17.77 4.97
C LEU A 140 -3.45 -16.25 4.79
N ASP A 141 -4.64 -15.79 4.37
CA ASP A 141 -4.94 -14.36 4.35
C ASP A 141 -4.81 -13.76 5.75
N LYS A 142 -4.09 -12.65 5.86
CA LYS A 142 -3.75 -12.03 7.14
C LYS A 142 -4.97 -11.51 7.89
N SER A 143 -5.94 -10.94 7.18
CA SER A 143 -7.20 -10.48 7.77
C SER A 143 -8.00 -11.65 8.33
N TRP A 144 -8.03 -12.77 7.59
CA TRP A 144 -8.67 -13.99 8.04
C TRP A 144 -8.01 -14.56 9.30
N LEU A 145 -6.68 -14.62 9.33
CA LEU A 145 -5.93 -15.13 10.49
C LEU A 145 -6.10 -14.26 11.74
N LEU A 146 -6.10 -12.93 11.58
CA LEU A 146 -6.35 -12.01 12.71
C LEU A 146 -7.78 -12.18 13.27
N ILE A 147 -8.78 -12.29 12.40
CA ILE A 147 -10.16 -12.50 12.84
C ILE A 147 -10.34 -13.88 13.47
N GLN A 148 -9.67 -14.92 12.98
CA GLN A 148 -9.66 -16.23 13.64
C GLN A 148 -8.98 -16.18 15.02
N ALA A 149 -7.84 -15.50 15.15
CA ALA A 149 -7.18 -15.30 16.44
C ALA A 149 -8.11 -14.60 17.44
N LEU A 150 -8.81 -13.56 16.98
CA LEU A 150 -9.79 -12.85 17.78
C LEU A 150 -10.94 -13.77 18.21
N ALA A 151 -11.50 -14.56 17.29
CA ALA A 151 -12.59 -15.49 17.58
C ALA A 151 -12.18 -16.57 18.61
N ARG A 152 -10.97 -17.09 18.49
CA ARG A 152 -10.41 -18.06 19.47
C ARG A 152 -10.24 -17.43 20.85
N ARG A 153 -9.66 -16.22 20.92
CA ARG A 153 -9.40 -15.54 22.19
C ARG A 153 -10.69 -15.13 22.91
N ASP A 154 -11.63 -14.52 22.20
CA ASP A 154 -12.79 -13.89 22.81
C ASP A 154 -14.00 -14.83 22.96
N HIS A 155 -14.08 -15.85 22.12
CA HIS A 155 -15.24 -16.77 22.06
C HIS A 155 -14.87 -18.25 22.20
N GLY A 156 -13.58 -18.59 22.22
CA GLY A 156 -13.11 -19.98 22.29
C GLY A 156 -13.46 -20.82 21.05
N VAL A 157 -13.71 -20.17 19.90
CA VAL A 157 -14.15 -20.86 18.68
C VAL A 157 -13.12 -20.77 17.56
N ASP A 158 -13.03 -21.84 16.78
CA ASP A 158 -12.24 -21.87 15.55
C ASP A 158 -13.18 -21.74 14.35
N LEU A 159 -13.21 -20.55 13.74
CA LEU A 159 -14.11 -20.25 12.63
C LEU A 159 -13.91 -21.17 11.43
N ALA A 160 -12.69 -21.67 11.21
CA ALA A 160 -12.39 -22.56 10.08
C ALA A 160 -13.00 -23.96 10.25
N THR A 161 -13.22 -24.40 11.50
CA THR A 161 -13.73 -25.75 11.79
C THR A 161 -15.24 -25.82 12.01
N ILE A 162 -15.84 -24.69 12.46
CA ILE A 162 -17.27 -24.64 12.80
C ILE A 162 -18.15 -24.08 11.69
N ASN A 163 -17.56 -23.70 10.54
CA ASN A 163 -18.26 -23.07 9.42
C ASN A 163 -17.95 -23.75 8.08
N ASP A 164 -18.81 -23.53 7.08
CA ASP A 164 -18.55 -23.87 5.68
C ASP A 164 -17.74 -22.74 5.05
N ILE A 165 -16.42 -22.94 4.88
CA ILE A 165 -15.52 -21.92 4.35
C ILE A 165 -15.30 -22.12 2.85
N VAL A 166 -15.60 -21.06 2.08
CA VAL A 166 -15.41 -21.00 0.63
C VAL A 166 -14.29 -20.03 0.30
N PHE A 167 -13.11 -20.52 -0.09
CA PHE A 167 -12.03 -19.70 -0.58
C PHE A 167 -12.24 -19.32 -2.04
N GLY A 168 -11.93 -18.08 -2.41
CA GLY A 168 -12.10 -17.63 -3.78
C GLY A 168 -11.47 -16.28 -4.08
N ALA A 169 -11.48 -15.93 -5.37
CA ALA A 169 -11.03 -14.62 -5.82
C ALA A 169 -11.99 -13.52 -5.31
N PRO A 170 -11.47 -12.34 -4.90
CA PRO A 170 -12.28 -11.26 -4.34
C PRO A 170 -13.51 -10.86 -5.17
N PRO A 171 -13.43 -10.69 -6.51
CA PRO A 171 -14.60 -10.36 -7.32
C PRO A 171 -15.68 -11.46 -7.31
N LEU A 172 -15.26 -12.73 -7.39
CA LEU A 172 -16.19 -13.87 -7.37
C LEU A 172 -16.94 -13.93 -6.04
N LEU A 173 -16.24 -13.72 -4.93
CA LEU A 173 -16.87 -13.74 -3.60
C LEU A 173 -17.80 -12.55 -3.38
N GLN A 174 -17.50 -11.38 -3.95
CA GLN A 174 -18.42 -10.26 -3.96
C GLN A 174 -19.72 -10.62 -4.67
N GLU A 175 -19.64 -11.18 -5.90
CA GLU A 175 -20.83 -11.60 -6.65
C GLU A 175 -21.66 -12.64 -5.89
N LYS A 176 -21.01 -13.66 -5.31
CA LYS A 176 -21.71 -14.68 -4.48
C LYS A 176 -22.41 -14.08 -3.27
N ALA A 177 -21.80 -13.10 -2.62
CA ALA A 177 -22.40 -12.38 -1.50
C ALA A 177 -23.64 -11.58 -1.95
N LEU A 178 -23.53 -10.84 -3.08
CA LEU A 178 -24.66 -10.09 -3.66
C LEU A 178 -25.82 -10.99 -4.06
N GLN A 179 -25.54 -12.19 -4.59
CA GLN A 179 -26.53 -13.20 -4.96
C GLN A 179 -27.14 -13.94 -3.76
N GLY A 180 -26.64 -13.72 -2.53
CA GLY A 180 -27.11 -14.39 -1.32
C GLY A 180 -26.64 -15.84 -1.18
N GLU A 181 -25.59 -16.25 -1.90
CA GLU A 181 -25.01 -17.59 -1.80
C GLU A 181 -24.11 -17.76 -0.57
N LEU A 182 -23.77 -16.67 0.13
CA LEU A 182 -22.93 -16.61 1.31
C LEU A 182 -23.66 -15.88 2.43
N ASP A 183 -23.60 -16.42 3.66
CA ASP A 183 -24.12 -15.75 4.85
C ASP A 183 -23.25 -14.57 5.29
N ALA A 184 -21.93 -14.70 5.08
CA ALA A 184 -20.93 -13.69 5.37
C ALA A 184 -19.77 -13.78 4.35
N VAL A 185 -19.04 -12.70 4.16
CA VAL A 185 -17.84 -12.70 3.28
C VAL A 185 -16.74 -11.84 3.87
N LEU A 186 -15.54 -12.41 4.04
CA LEU A 186 -14.31 -11.66 4.23
C LEU A 186 -13.79 -11.27 2.85
N ASN A 187 -13.60 -9.98 2.63
CA ASN A 187 -13.05 -9.50 1.38
C ASN A 187 -12.07 -8.35 1.62
N PHE A 188 -11.31 -7.97 0.59
CA PHE A 188 -10.39 -6.83 0.65
C PHE A 188 -11.16 -5.53 0.78
N TRP A 189 -10.54 -4.51 1.38
CA TRP A 189 -11.17 -3.27 1.80
C TRP A 189 -12.05 -2.61 0.72
N HIS A 190 -11.60 -2.56 -0.53
CA HIS A 190 -12.33 -1.91 -1.63
C HIS A 190 -13.53 -2.75 -2.13
N PHE A 191 -13.49 -4.07 -1.98
CA PHE A 191 -14.67 -4.92 -2.19
C PHE A 191 -15.65 -4.79 -1.02
N CYS A 192 -15.16 -4.65 0.20
CA CYS A 192 -15.99 -4.34 1.37
C CYS A 192 -16.72 -3.00 1.18
N ALA A 193 -16.04 -1.96 0.71
CA ALA A 193 -16.65 -0.66 0.41
C ALA A 193 -17.75 -0.76 -0.66
N ARG A 194 -17.54 -1.55 -1.73
CA ARG A 194 -18.55 -1.82 -2.74
C ARG A 194 -19.75 -2.57 -2.17
N LEU A 195 -19.53 -3.55 -1.31
CA LEU A 195 -20.60 -4.25 -0.60
C LEU A 195 -21.38 -3.31 0.34
N GLU A 196 -20.70 -2.40 1.05
CA GLU A 196 -21.37 -1.39 1.89
C GLU A 196 -22.30 -0.49 1.06
N ALA A 197 -21.86 -0.04 -0.11
CA ALA A 197 -22.70 0.73 -1.03
C ALA A 197 -23.95 -0.07 -1.50
N ASN A 198 -23.87 -1.42 -1.48
CA ASN A 198 -24.89 -2.36 -1.92
C ASN A 198 -25.66 -3.05 -0.78
N GLY A 199 -25.78 -2.40 0.38
CA GLY A 199 -26.63 -2.86 1.48
C GLY A 199 -26.03 -3.94 2.39
N PHE A 200 -24.71 -3.98 2.48
CA PHE A 200 -23.98 -4.76 3.49
C PHE A 200 -23.46 -3.85 4.60
N ARG A 201 -23.09 -4.45 5.71
CA ARG A 201 -22.37 -3.80 6.83
C ARG A 201 -21.17 -4.62 7.25
N ARG A 202 -20.21 -3.96 7.83
CA ARG A 202 -19.06 -4.61 8.47
C ARG A 202 -19.55 -5.28 9.76
N LEU A 203 -19.23 -6.55 9.92
CA LEU A 203 -19.41 -7.28 11.18
C LEU A 203 -18.19 -7.09 12.07
N VAL A 204 -17.00 -7.29 11.51
CA VAL A 204 -15.71 -7.09 12.16
C VAL A 204 -14.65 -6.79 11.11
N GLY A 205 -13.86 -5.73 11.30
CA GLY A 205 -12.70 -5.42 10.50
C GLY A 205 -11.45 -6.16 10.99
N ALA A 206 -10.51 -6.41 10.08
CA ALA A 206 -9.20 -6.92 10.48
C ALA A 206 -8.41 -5.90 11.32
N GLU A 207 -8.66 -4.60 11.12
CA GLU A 207 -8.12 -3.53 11.97
C GLU A 207 -8.66 -3.63 13.40
N ASP A 208 -9.99 -3.82 13.57
CA ASP A 208 -10.60 -4.04 14.89
C ASP A 208 -9.99 -5.26 15.58
N ALA A 209 -9.79 -6.35 14.82
CA ALA A 209 -9.15 -7.55 15.32
C ALA A 209 -7.70 -7.26 15.75
N ALA A 210 -6.92 -6.54 14.95
CA ALA A 210 -5.55 -6.17 15.26
C ALA A 210 -5.46 -5.34 16.55
N MET A 211 -6.31 -4.33 16.72
CA MET A 211 -6.34 -3.50 17.94
C MET A 211 -6.71 -4.35 19.16
N ARG A 212 -7.73 -5.18 19.07
CA ARG A 212 -8.11 -6.09 20.16
C ARG A 212 -7.03 -7.12 20.48
N LEU A 213 -6.21 -7.52 19.52
CA LEU A 213 -5.07 -8.43 19.68
C LEU A 213 -3.79 -7.73 20.17
N GLY A 214 -3.83 -6.42 20.44
CA GLY A 214 -2.75 -5.70 21.12
C GLY A 214 -2.04 -4.63 20.30
N ALA A 215 -2.52 -4.31 19.10
CA ALA A 215 -2.07 -3.11 18.42
C ALA A 215 -2.64 -1.86 19.12
N SER A 216 -1.85 -0.81 19.26
CA SER A 216 -2.27 0.45 19.89
C SER A 216 -2.99 1.40 18.91
N GLY A 217 -3.00 1.06 17.62
CA GLY A 217 -3.70 1.78 16.56
C GLY A 217 -3.55 1.08 15.21
N PRO A 218 -4.04 1.71 14.13
CA PRO A 218 -3.93 1.16 12.77
C PRO A 218 -2.48 0.86 12.39
N VAL A 219 -2.26 -0.27 11.71
CA VAL A 219 -0.97 -0.69 11.18
C VAL A 219 -1.08 -0.79 9.67
N SER A 220 -0.15 -0.19 8.94
CA SER A 220 -0.10 -0.29 7.49
C SER A 220 0.09 -1.73 7.06
N ALA A 221 -0.94 -2.29 6.44
CA ALA A 221 -0.90 -3.66 5.92
C ALA A 221 0.02 -3.76 4.69
N LEU A 222 0.02 -2.72 3.86
CA LEU A 222 0.81 -2.62 2.64
C LEU A 222 1.78 -1.44 2.71
N GLY A 223 2.92 -1.59 2.03
CA GLY A 223 3.91 -0.53 1.86
C GLY A 223 4.59 -0.56 0.51
N TYR A 224 5.30 0.51 0.19
CA TYR A 224 6.29 0.51 -0.88
C TYR A 224 7.51 -0.27 -0.40
N VAL A 225 7.81 -1.35 -1.08
CA VAL A 225 8.89 -2.27 -0.74
C VAL A 225 10.03 -2.10 -1.73
N PHE A 226 11.23 -1.94 -1.21
CA PHE A 226 12.47 -1.79 -1.96
C PHE A 226 13.64 -2.36 -1.17
N ARG A 227 14.82 -2.45 -1.77
CA ARG A 227 16.02 -2.94 -1.10
C ARG A 227 16.68 -1.81 -0.29
N ASP A 228 17.15 -2.09 0.93
CA ASP A 228 17.92 -1.13 1.74
C ASP A 228 19.09 -0.56 0.92
N ARG A 229 19.88 -1.44 0.29
CA ARG A 229 21.01 -1.00 -0.56
C ARG A 229 20.61 -0.11 -1.75
N TRP A 230 19.37 -0.23 -2.27
CA TRP A 230 18.87 0.66 -3.31
C TRP A 230 18.58 2.04 -2.72
N ALA A 231 17.91 2.12 -1.58
CA ALA A 231 17.61 3.37 -0.89
C ALA A 231 18.91 4.09 -0.45
N ASP A 232 19.91 3.35 0.04
CA ASP A 232 21.20 3.89 0.44
C ASP A 232 21.99 4.49 -0.74
N ARG A 233 21.90 3.88 -1.91
CA ARG A 233 22.53 4.39 -3.15
C ARG A 233 21.73 5.51 -3.81
N ASN A 234 20.42 5.58 -3.57
CA ASN A 234 19.49 6.51 -4.19
C ASN A 234 18.62 7.22 -3.14
N PRO A 235 19.22 7.87 -2.11
CA PRO A 235 18.45 8.42 -1.00
C PRO A 235 17.46 9.51 -1.43
N ALA A 236 17.84 10.33 -2.44
CA ALA A 236 16.95 11.33 -3.01
C ALA A 236 15.72 10.70 -3.70
N ALA A 237 15.90 9.59 -4.42
CA ALA A 237 14.82 8.88 -5.09
C ALA A 237 13.87 8.21 -4.09
N ALA A 238 14.40 7.55 -3.06
CA ALA A 238 13.58 6.90 -2.02
C ALA A 238 12.75 7.95 -1.24
N LYS A 239 13.38 9.05 -0.81
CA LYS A 239 12.69 10.16 -0.15
C LYS A 239 11.69 10.86 -1.07
N GLY A 240 12.06 11.06 -2.35
CA GLY A 240 11.20 11.67 -3.36
C GLY A 240 9.93 10.85 -3.61
N LEU A 241 10.03 9.53 -3.71
CA LEU A 241 8.88 8.63 -3.84
C LEU A 241 7.91 8.79 -2.66
N VAL A 242 8.43 8.71 -1.42
CA VAL A 242 7.59 8.79 -0.22
C VAL A 242 6.94 10.17 -0.09
N LYS A 243 7.67 11.24 -0.44
CA LYS A 243 7.15 12.61 -0.46
C LYS A 243 6.05 12.79 -1.51
N ALA A 244 6.25 12.28 -2.74
CA ALA A 244 5.25 12.34 -3.80
C ALA A 244 3.98 11.55 -3.43
N SER A 245 4.14 10.38 -2.82
CA SER A 245 3.04 9.59 -2.26
C SER A 245 2.26 10.34 -1.19
N ALA A 246 2.95 11.02 -0.25
CA ALA A 246 2.31 11.84 0.77
C ALA A 246 1.48 12.98 0.15
N GLN A 247 2.02 13.70 -0.84
CA GLN A 247 1.30 14.77 -1.54
C GLN A 247 0.05 14.26 -2.25
N ALA A 248 0.12 13.10 -2.92
CA ALA A 248 -1.03 12.48 -3.55
C ALA A 248 -2.10 12.07 -2.51
N LYS A 249 -1.69 11.51 -1.38
CA LYS A 249 -2.59 11.16 -0.27
C LYS A 249 -3.26 12.39 0.35
N ASP A 250 -2.55 13.49 0.52
CA ASP A 250 -3.11 14.75 1.02
C ASP A 250 -4.18 15.32 0.07
N LEU A 251 -3.94 15.24 -1.24
CA LEU A 251 -4.94 15.63 -2.24
C LEU A 251 -6.16 14.68 -2.21
N LEU A 252 -5.94 13.36 -2.21
CA LEU A 252 -7.02 12.36 -2.12
C LEU A 252 -7.79 12.46 -0.80
N ALA A 253 -7.14 12.88 0.28
CA ALA A 253 -7.80 13.10 1.57
C ALA A 253 -8.74 14.31 1.57
N SER A 254 -8.40 15.35 0.81
CA SER A 254 -9.07 16.66 0.89
C SER A 254 -9.95 17.02 -0.31
N SER A 255 -9.72 16.44 -1.50
CA SER A 255 -10.43 16.82 -2.73
C SER A 255 -11.42 15.74 -3.17
N ASP A 256 -12.72 16.07 -3.21
CA ASP A 256 -13.74 15.22 -3.82
C ASP A 256 -13.69 15.30 -5.36
N GLU A 257 -13.22 16.42 -5.91
CA GLU A 257 -13.07 16.59 -7.36
C GLU A 257 -12.04 15.61 -7.92
N GLU A 258 -10.97 15.34 -7.17
CA GLU A 258 -9.96 14.34 -7.57
C GLU A 258 -10.57 12.94 -7.66
N TRP A 259 -11.48 12.58 -6.75
CA TRP A 259 -12.22 11.32 -6.82
C TRP A 259 -13.15 11.23 -8.02
N LEU A 260 -13.79 12.33 -8.40
CA LEU A 260 -14.59 12.41 -9.64
C LEU A 260 -13.70 12.24 -10.88
N ARG A 261 -12.50 12.82 -10.90
CA ARG A 261 -11.52 12.61 -11.97
C ARG A 261 -11.11 11.15 -12.09
N LEU A 262 -10.90 10.48 -10.95
CA LEU A 262 -10.50 9.07 -10.88
C LEU A 262 -11.65 8.09 -11.16
N ALA A 263 -12.91 8.50 -11.14
CA ALA A 263 -14.07 7.62 -11.26
C ALA A 263 -14.01 6.64 -12.44
N PRO A 264 -13.56 7.04 -13.66
CA PRO A 264 -13.42 6.10 -14.78
C PRO A 264 -12.35 5.01 -14.53
N LEU A 265 -11.25 5.35 -13.86
CA LEU A 265 -10.19 4.40 -13.48
C LEU A 265 -10.67 3.45 -12.39
N ILE A 266 -11.36 3.98 -11.38
CA ILE A 266 -11.95 3.23 -10.25
C ILE A 266 -13.09 2.33 -10.74
N ARG A 267 -13.80 2.72 -11.80
CA ARG A 267 -15.02 2.10 -12.33
C ARG A 267 -16.11 2.06 -11.26
N ALA A 268 -16.36 3.21 -10.67
CA ALA A 268 -17.42 3.42 -9.69
C ALA A 268 -18.02 4.82 -9.83
N GLU A 269 -19.29 4.96 -9.46
CA GLU A 269 -20.00 6.22 -9.48
C GLU A 269 -20.98 6.32 -8.28
N GLY A 270 -21.48 7.52 -8.01
CA GLY A 270 -22.46 7.78 -6.97
C GLY A 270 -22.01 7.25 -5.61
N LYS A 271 -22.92 6.57 -4.89
CA LYS A 271 -22.69 6.04 -3.54
C LYS A 271 -21.49 5.08 -3.45
N GLU A 272 -21.24 4.31 -4.52
CA GLU A 272 -20.12 3.38 -4.53
C GLU A 272 -18.77 4.13 -4.54
N LEU A 273 -18.65 5.18 -5.39
CA LEU A 273 -17.47 6.03 -5.42
C LEU A 273 -17.25 6.76 -4.08
N GLU A 274 -18.32 7.29 -3.50
CA GLU A 274 -18.29 7.97 -2.20
C GLU A 274 -17.80 7.02 -1.10
N THR A 275 -18.33 5.80 -1.04
CA THR A 275 -17.93 4.81 -0.03
C THR A 275 -16.47 4.39 -0.21
N LEU A 276 -16.02 4.18 -1.46
CA LEU A 276 -14.61 3.88 -1.77
C LEU A 276 -13.69 5.02 -1.35
N ARG A 277 -14.05 6.26 -1.64
CA ARG A 277 -13.33 7.46 -1.21
C ARG A 277 -13.18 7.50 0.32
N ASP A 278 -14.28 7.36 1.04
CA ASP A 278 -14.30 7.48 2.48
C ASP A 278 -13.44 6.38 3.14
N ARG A 279 -13.55 5.13 2.66
CA ARG A 279 -12.72 4.02 3.15
C ARG A 279 -11.24 4.14 2.76
N TYR A 280 -10.93 4.72 1.60
CA TYR A 280 -9.54 5.04 1.25
C TYR A 280 -8.96 6.08 2.20
N ARG A 281 -9.72 7.16 2.49
CA ARG A 281 -9.32 8.24 3.41
C ARG A 281 -9.04 7.74 4.82
N GLU A 282 -9.85 6.81 5.32
CA GLU A 282 -9.64 6.12 6.60
C GLU A 282 -8.33 5.31 6.59
N GLY A 283 -7.99 4.72 5.45
CA GLY A 283 -6.80 3.89 5.27
C GLY A 283 -5.48 4.64 5.03
N ILE A 284 -5.48 5.98 5.03
CA ILE A 284 -4.25 6.77 4.87
C ILE A 284 -3.41 6.69 6.16
N PRO A 285 -2.15 6.20 6.12
CA PRO A 285 -1.28 6.14 7.29
C PRO A 285 -1.02 7.53 7.87
N ARG A 286 -1.18 7.67 9.18
CA ARG A 286 -0.96 8.95 9.89
C ARG A 286 -0.10 8.82 11.15
N ARG A 287 0.28 7.59 11.50
CA ARG A 287 1.06 7.31 12.71
C ARG A 287 2.56 7.35 12.42
N PRO A 288 3.38 7.64 13.44
CA PRO A 288 4.83 7.47 13.34
C PRO A 288 5.19 6.02 12.97
N VAL A 289 6.10 5.85 12.01
CA VAL A 289 6.54 4.52 11.54
C VAL A 289 7.02 3.62 12.69
N ALA A 290 7.70 4.20 13.68
CA ALA A 290 8.20 3.45 14.84
C ALA A 290 7.07 2.84 15.69
N GLU A 291 5.91 3.51 15.79
CA GLU A 291 4.75 2.98 16.50
C GLU A 291 4.08 1.87 15.70
N GLU A 292 3.91 2.06 14.39
CA GLU A 292 3.38 1.02 13.51
C GLU A 292 4.26 -0.23 13.50
N GLU A 293 5.58 -0.06 13.45
CA GLU A 293 6.54 -1.17 13.50
C GLU A 293 6.44 -1.95 14.82
N ALA A 294 6.29 -1.24 15.96
CA ALA A 294 6.12 -1.90 17.25
C ALA A 294 4.81 -2.69 17.33
N ASP A 295 3.73 -2.17 16.75
CA ASP A 295 2.44 -2.88 16.66
C ASP A 295 2.52 -4.06 15.69
N ALA A 296 3.15 -3.88 14.53
CA ALA A 296 3.39 -4.95 13.56
C ALA A 296 4.16 -6.11 14.17
N ALA A 297 5.18 -5.83 14.99
CA ALA A 297 5.94 -6.86 15.70
C ALA A 297 5.08 -7.65 16.71
N ARG A 298 4.12 -6.98 17.37
CA ARG A 298 3.16 -7.68 18.25
C ARG A 298 2.22 -8.59 17.45
N LEU A 299 1.66 -8.06 16.35
CA LEU A 299 0.76 -8.82 15.47
C LEU A 299 1.49 -9.96 14.76
N TYR A 300 2.78 -9.79 14.43
CA TYR A 300 3.59 -10.85 13.83
C TYR A 300 3.59 -12.11 14.69
N ARG A 301 3.77 -11.98 16.01
CA ARG A 301 3.75 -13.13 16.94
C ARG A 301 2.40 -13.84 16.93
N VAL A 302 1.29 -13.08 16.96
CA VAL A 302 -0.06 -13.66 16.87
C VAL A 302 -0.25 -14.41 15.54
N LEU A 303 0.21 -13.83 14.45
CA LEU A 303 0.11 -14.44 13.12
C LEU A 303 1.03 -15.65 12.97
N ALA A 304 2.22 -15.63 13.59
CA ALA A 304 3.13 -16.76 13.63
C ALA A 304 2.52 -17.97 14.39
N GLU A 305 1.87 -17.73 15.52
CA GLU A 305 1.19 -18.78 16.28
C GLU A 305 0.05 -19.46 15.48
N ILE A 306 -0.71 -18.69 14.71
CA ILE A 306 -1.88 -19.23 14.01
C ILE A 306 -1.61 -19.71 12.60
N GLY A 307 -0.70 -19.02 11.87
CA GLY A 307 -0.34 -19.32 10.48
C GLY A 307 0.86 -20.26 10.34
N GLY A 308 1.70 -20.34 11.40
CA GLY A 308 2.88 -21.17 11.45
C GLY A 308 3.95 -20.82 10.40
N GLU A 309 4.90 -21.72 10.20
CA GLU A 309 6.02 -21.55 9.25
C GLU A 309 5.57 -21.28 7.80
N ARG A 310 4.39 -21.74 7.41
CA ARG A 310 3.85 -21.48 6.07
C ARG A 310 3.60 -19.99 5.82
N LEU A 311 3.33 -19.22 6.88
CA LEU A 311 3.08 -17.79 6.79
C LEU A 311 4.36 -16.97 7.02
N VAL A 312 5.09 -17.26 8.09
CA VAL A 312 6.19 -16.42 8.59
C VAL A 312 7.59 -16.98 8.29
N GLY A 313 7.68 -18.17 7.69
CA GLY A 313 8.95 -18.88 7.55
C GLY A 313 9.44 -19.43 8.89
N SER A 314 10.75 -19.59 9.04
CA SER A 314 11.37 -20.16 10.25
C SER A 314 11.52 -19.15 11.40
N ALA A 315 11.29 -17.85 11.17
CA ALA A 315 11.48 -16.80 12.16
C ALA A 315 10.21 -16.57 12.98
N PRO A 316 10.21 -16.79 14.31
CA PRO A 316 9.03 -16.58 15.15
C PRO A 316 8.77 -15.09 15.45
N GLU A 317 9.71 -14.22 15.14
CA GLU A 317 9.65 -12.79 15.38
C GLU A 317 9.92 -11.99 14.11
N MET A 318 9.37 -10.78 14.05
CA MET A 318 9.57 -9.87 12.92
C MET A 318 11.03 -9.46 12.80
N ALA A 319 11.60 -9.61 11.60
CA ALA A 319 12.99 -9.28 11.32
C ALA A 319 13.26 -7.77 11.49
N PRO A 320 14.38 -7.37 12.14
CA PRO A 320 14.77 -5.96 12.24
C PRO A 320 14.94 -5.30 10.85
N GLY A 321 14.55 -4.04 10.72
CA GLY A 321 14.63 -3.28 9.46
C GLY A 321 13.49 -3.58 8.47
N THR A 322 12.47 -4.31 8.88
CA THR A 322 11.26 -4.54 8.07
C THR A 322 10.62 -3.22 7.67
N PHE A 323 10.60 -2.22 8.55
CA PHE A 323 10.09 -0.88 8.26
C PHE A 323 11.23 0.11 7.99
N TRP A 324 11.11 0.86 6.90
CA TRP A 324 12.07 1.88 6.49
C TRP A 324 11.91 3.16 7.31
N ARG A 325 12.99 3.62 7.91
CA ARG A 325 13.01 4.83 8.76
C ARG A 325 13.78 6.00 8.13
N GLY A 326 13.99 5.98 6.81
CA GLY A 326 14.83 6.96 6.13
C GLY A 326 14.31 8.40 6.13
N LEU A 327 13.07 8.67 6.57
CA LEU A 327 12.55 10.01 6.81
C LEU A 327 12.75 10.50 8.25
N ALA A 328 13.14 9.64 9.19
CA ALA A 328 13.24 9.98 10.61
C ALA A 328 14.40 10.95 10.95
N ASN A 329 15.28 11.22 9.99
CA ASN A 329 16.48 12.06 10.18
C ASN A 329 16.31 13.50 9.65
N ASP A 330 15.13 13.90 9.18
CA ASP A 330 14.88 15.22 8.59
C ASP A 330 14.10 16.16 9.56
N GLY A 331 14.10 15.86 10.86
CA GLY A 331 13.50 16.66 11.95
C GLY A 331 14.53 17.38 12.81
#